data_4ba54531f656389a3bfc69eddfb10732
#
_entry.id   4ba54531f656389a3bfc69eddfb10732
#
_cell.length_a   1.000
_cell.length_b   1.000
_cell.length_c   1.000
_cell.angle_alpha   90.00
_cell.angle_beta   90.00
_cell.angle_gamma   90.00
#
_symmetry.space_group_name_H-M   'P 1'
#
loop_
_entity.id
_entity.type
_entity.pdbx_description
1 polymer ?
#
loop_
_entity_poly.entity_id
_entity_poly.type
_entity_poly.pdbx_seq_one_letter_code
_entity_poly.pdbx_strand_id
1 'polypeptide(L)'
;MKNPGAKVPGTNDFACKPRKGTHPVVLIPGTSEDAFITWSYYGPRLKAAGFCAYTFNYNPETHPLVEAAETSGNIYSTAAFMAHFIDRVLKTTGAQKVDLIGHSQGGGPLPRAYIKYYGGAKKVHHLVGLVPSNKGTSMLGLEKFLNASGNPLNTIFNAVAQFHNLGSLPQQLQDSTFLRELNADGMTVPGITYTVIATRFDNRVFPW
;
A
#
# COMPACT_ATOMS: atom_id res chain seq x y z
N MET A 1 12.31 -13.69 -6.99
CA MET A 1 12.95 -13.88 -5.67
C MET A 1 12.81 -12.59 -4.89
N LYS A 2 12.28 -12.67 -3.68
CA LYS A 2 12.23 -11.54 -2.75
C LYS A 2 13.66 -11.16 -2.36
N ASN A 3 13.94 -9.88 -2.31
CA ASN A 3 15.22 -9.36 -1.83
C ASN A 3 15.00 -8.03 -1.10
N PRO A 4 14.49 -8.09 0.15
CA PRO A 4 14.06 -6.90 0.89
C PRO A 4 15.20 -5.91 1.17
N GLY A 5 16.45 -6.38 1.18
CA GLY A 5 17.62 -5.52 1.30
C GLY A 5 18.11 -4.90 -0.01
N ALA A 6 17.59 -5.33 -1.16
CA ALA A 6 18.06 -4.84 -2.44
C ALA A 6 17.52 -3.43 -2.75
N LYS A 7 18.41 -2.61 -3.29
CA LYS A 7 18.00 -1.29 -3.80
C LYS A 7 17.26 -1.43 -5.13
N VAL A 8 16.09 -0.85 -5.22
CA VAL A 8 15.35 -0.76 -6.49
C VAL A 8 16.09 0.23 -7.41
N PRO A 9 16.55 -0.21 -8.59
CA PRO A 9 17.25 0.67 -9.51
C PRO A 9 16.40 1.89 -9.89
N GLY A 10 17.01 3.07 -9.97
CA GLY A 10 16.32 4.30 -10.38
C GLY A 10 15.44 4.94 -9.32
N THR A 11 15.47 4.44 -8.08
CA THR A 11 14.69 5.01 -6.97
C THR A 11 15.59 5.52 -5.83
N ASN A 12 14.97 6.26 -4.90
CA ASN A 12 15.58 6.72 -3.64
C ASN A 12 16.81 7.61 -3.80
N ASP A 13 16.90 8.34 -4.92
CA ASP A 13 17.87 9.42 -5.07
C ASP A 13 17.31 10.68 -4.39
N PHE A 14 17.67 10.90 -3.14
CA PHE A 14 17.20 12.05 -2.36
C PHE A 14 17.85 13.39 -2.78
N ALA A 15 18.81 13.39 -3.69
CA ALA A 15 19.32 14.58 -4.33
C ALA A 15 18.47 14.99 -5.57
N CYS A 16 17.63 14.08 -6.05
CA CYS A 16 16.77 14.34 -7.22
C CYS A 16 15.82 15.51 -6.97
N LYS A 17 15.72 16.40 -7.96
CA LYS A 17 14.76 17.51 -7.97
C LYS A 17 13.71 17.28 -9.05
N PRO A 18 12.42 17.25 -8.72
CA PRO A 18 11.36 17.10 -9.70
C PRO A 18 11.41 18.23 -10.74
N ARG A 19 11.14 17.89 -11.99
CA ARG A 19 10.98 18.90 -13.04
C ARG A 19 9.77 19.78 -12.78
N LYS A 20 9.79 21.01 -13.27
CA LYS A 20 8.65 21.93 -13.17
C LYS A 20 7.38 21.25 -13.72
N GLY A 21 6.32 21.27 -12.94
CA GLY A 21 5.04 20.66 -13.31
C GLY A 21 4.94 19.15 -13.03
N THR A 22 5.97 18.53 -12.43
CA THR A 22 5.91 17.15 -11.99
C THR A 22 6.01 17.03 -10.46
N HIS A 23 5.51 15.92 -9.90
CA HIS A 23 5.63 15.58 -8.50
C HIS A 23 6.59 14.41 -8.30
N PRO A 24 7.26 14.28 -7.16
CA PRO A 24 7.98 13.05 -6.82
C PRO A 24 6.98 11.89 -6.73
N VAL A 25 7.38 10.73 -7.25
CA VAL A 25 6.55 9.53 -7.30
C VAL A 25 6.94 8.60 -6.18
N VAL A 26 6.00 8.18 -5.35
CA VAL A 26 6.22 7.17 -4.31
C VAL A 26 5.57 5.86 -4.72
N LEU A 27 6.39 4.81 -4.82
CA LEU A 27 6.01 3.46 -5.25
C LEU A 27 5.78 2.58 -4.02
N ILE A 28 4.59 1.98 -3.90
CA ILE A 28 4.15 1.26 -2.71
C ILE A 28 3.88 -0.20 -3.05
N PRO A 29 4.66 -1.16 -2.51
CA PRO A 29 4.46 -2.59 -2.76
C PRO A 29 3.16 -3.12 -2.14
N GLY A 30 2.72 -4.27 -2.61
CA GLY A 30 1.54 -4.97 -2.10
C GLY A 30 1.84 -5.85 -0.90
N THR A 31 0.81 -6.57 -0.43
CA THR A 31 0.92 -7.55 0.66
C THR A 31 1.86 -8.69 0.28
N SER A 32 2.76 -9.04 1.18
CA SER A 32 3.76 -10.11 0.99
C SER A 32 4.71 -9.88 -0.20
N GLU A 33 4.88 -8.62 -0.61
CA GLU A 33 5.83 -8.21 -1.64
C GLU A 33 6.92 -7.34 -1.02
N ASP A 34 8.10 -7.29 -1.65
CA ASP A 34 9.10 -6.27 -1.37
C ASP A 34 9.15 -5.23 -2.50
N ALA A 35 9.76 -4.08 -2.19
CA ALA A 35 9.89 -3.01 -3.17
C ALA A 35 10.72 -3.44 -4.40
N PHE A 36 11.68 -4.35 -4.22
CA PHE A 36 12.54 -4.79 -5.30
C PHE A 36 11.76 -5.64 -6.31
N ILE A 37 11.02 -6.65 -5.84
CA ILE A 37 10.24 -7.51 -6.74
C ILE A 37 9.13 -6.72 -7.46
N THR A 38 8.50 -5.78 -6.75
CA THR A 38 7.37 -5.03 -7.30
C THR A 38 7.83 -3.95 -8.30
N TRP A 39 8.93 -3.25 -8.02
CA TRP A 39 9.26 -2.00 -8.69
C TRP A 39 10.54 -1.98 -9.51
N SER A 40 11.34 -3.07 -9.53
CA SER A 40 12.61 -3.13 -10.29
C SER A 40 12.42 -2.88 -11.80
N TYR A 41 11.25 -3.19 -12.34
CA TYR A 41 10.92 -2.90 -13.75
C TYR A 41 10.56 -1.42 -13.96
N TYR A 42 9.82 -0.81 -13.04
CA TYR A 42 9.29 0.55 -13.18
C TYR A 42 10.26 1.63 -12.72
N GLY A 43 11.04 1.38 -11.68
CA GLY A 43 11.96 2.36 -11.15
C GLY A 43 12.91 2.97 -12.18
N PRO A 44 13.68 2.16 -12.95
CA PRO A 44 14.56 2.69 -14.00
C PRO A 44 13.81 3.45 -15.10
N ARG A 45 12.60 3.01 -15.44
CA ARG A 45 11.77 3.63 -16.48
C ARG A 45 11.23 4.99 -16.04
N LEU A 46 10.81 5.12 -14.79
CA LEU A 46 10.40 6.39 -14.22
C LEU A 46 11.59 7.36 -14.17
N LYS A 47 12.77 6.89 -13.78
CA LYS A 47 14.00 7.71 -13.80
C LYS A 47 14.33 8.15 -15.23
N ALA A 48 14.29 7.25 -16.20
CA ALA A 48 14.55 7.57 -17.61
C ALA A 48 13.52 8.56 -18.18
N ALA A 49 12.26 8.47 -17.71
CA ALA A 49 11.20 9.44 -18.03
C ALA A 49 11.37 10.78 -17.26
N GLY A 50 12.37 10.89 -16.39
CA GLY A 50 12.74 12.10 -15.66
C GLY A 50 11.92 12.37 -14.40
N PHE A 51 11.31 11.34 -13.82
CA PHE A 51 10.67 11.42 -12.51
C PHE A 51 11.65 11.12 -11.38
N CYS A 52 11.47 11.80 -10.26
CA CYS A 52 12.09 11.43 -9.00
C CYS A 52 11.25 10.35 -8.33
N ALA A 53 11.69 9.09 -8.41
CA ALA A 53 10.96 7.96 -7.87
C ALA A 53 11.54 7.51 -6.53
N TYR A 54 10.65 7.17 -5.60
CA TYR A 54 10.97 6.72 -4.25
C TYR A 54 10.19 5.47 -3.93
N THR A 55 10.74 4.59 -3.11
CA THR A 55 10.06 3.39 -2.62
C THR A 55 10.60 2.99 -1.26
N PHE A 56 9.86 2.17 -0.54
CA PHE A 56 10.21 1.69 0.79
C PHE A 56 9.68 0.27 0.99
N ASN A 57 10.36 -0.47 1.86
CA ASN A 57 9.80 -1.67 2.47
C ASN A 57 9.18 -1.30 3.81
N TYR A 58 8.08 -1.93 4.13
CA TYR A 58 7.41 -1.79 5.42
C TYR A 58 7.27 -3.16 6.08
N ASN A 59 7.30 -3.17 7.41
CA ASN A 59 7.33 -4.40 8.22
C ASN A 59 8.41 -5.38 7.74
N PRO A 60 9.69 -4.96 7.71
CA PRO A 60 10.81 -5.79 7.23
C PRO A 60 11.11 -6.98 8.15
N GLU A 61 10.48 -7.05 9.31
CA GLU A 61 10.67 -8.15 10.26
C GLU A 61 10.01 -9.42 9.71
N THR A 62 10.82 -10.22 9.05
CA THR A 62 10.44 -11.57 8.65
C THR A 62 10.32 -12.45 9.89
N HIS A 63 9.13 -12.97 10.15
CA HIS A 63 9.00 -14.03 11.14
C HIS A 63 9.66 -15.29 10.57
N PRO A 64 10.56 -15.97 11.32
CA PRO A 64 11.34 -17.09 10.78
C PRO A 64 10.49 -18.26 10.27
N LEU A 65 9.21 -18.31 10.64
CA LEU A 65 8.27 -19.35 10.20
C LEU A 65 7.26 -18.88 9.15
N VAL A 66 7.24 -17.58 8.77
CA VAL A 66 6.23 -17.04 7.85
C VAL A 66 6.90 -16.07 6.89
N GLU A 67 7.36 -16.57 5.74
CA GLU A 67 7.92 -15.73 4.66
C GLU A 67 6.95 -14.64 4.15
N ALA A 68 5.65 -14.81 4.40
CA ALA A 68 4.60 -13.89 4.00
C ALA A 68 4.44 -12.68 4.95
N ALA A 69 5.19 -12.60 6.06
CA ALA A 69 5.02 -11.53 7.05
C ALA A 69 5.49 -10.15 6.56
N GLU A 70 6.39 -10.13 5.58
CA GLU A 70 6.86 -8.90 4.97
C GLU A 70 5.70 -8.15 4.30
N THR A 71 5.60 -6.84 4.54
CA THR A 71 4.53 -5.95 4.06
C THR A 71 3.10 -6.37 4.47
N SER A 72 2.96 -7.21 5.48
CA SER A 72 1.67 -7.73 5.95
C SER A 72 1.23 -7.21 7.33
N GLY A 73 1.97 -6.27 7.91
CA GLY A 73 1.64 -5.68 9.21
C GLY A 73 0.39 -4.80 9.18
N ASN A 74 -0.01 -4.33 10.36
CA ASN A 74 -1.21 -3.51 10.52
C ASN A 74 -1.18 -2.27 9.63
N ILE A 75 -2.24 -2.04 8.85
CA ILE A 75 -2.32 -0.96 7.86
C ILE A 75 -2.26 0.43 8.51
N TYR A 76 -2.82 0.62 9.71
CA TYR A 76 -2.74 1.91 10.39
C TYR A 76 -1.30 2.29 10.76
N SER A 77 -0.56 1.36 11.37
CA SER A 77 0.85 1.61 11.72
C SER A 77 1.72 1.79 10.48
N THR A 78 1.45 1.03 9.42
CA THR A 78 2.12 1.17 8.13
C THR A 78 1.81 2.52 7.48
N ALA A 79 0.57 3.00 7.55
CA ALA A 79 0.19 4.31 7.03
C ALA A 79 0.86 5.46 7.81
N ALA A 80 1.05 5.31 9.12
CA ALA A 80 1.82 6.25 9.92
C ALA A 80 3.30 6.28 9.50
N PHE A 81 3.92 5.11 9.30
CA PHE A 81 5.29 5.00 8.78
C PHE A 81 5.41 5.65 7.39
N MET A 82 4.46 5.36 6.48
CA MET A 82 4.40 5.97 5.15
C MET A 82 4.31 7.50 5.22
N ALA A 83 3.59 8.06 6.19
CA ALA A 83 3.51 9.50 6.39
C ALA A 83 4.90 10.12 6.63
N HIS A 84 5.69 9.54 7.53
CA HIS A 84 7.05 9.99 7.79
C HIS A 84 7.97 9.86 6.56
N PHE A 85 7.83 8.77 5.81
CA PHE A 85 8.59 8.59 4.57
C PHE A 85 8.25 9.66 3.53
N ILE A 86 6.97 9.93 3.31
CA ILE A 86 6.51 10.97 2.38
C ILE A 86 6.98 12.36 2.84
N ASP A 87 6.92 12.65 4.13
CA ASP A 87 7.42 13.93 4.67
C ASP A 87 8.92 14.11 4.39
N ARG A 88 9.71 13.05 4.50
CA ARG A 88 11.12 13.07 4.10
C ARG A 88 11.26 13.35 2.59
N VAL A 89 10.48 12.69 1.74
CA VAL A 89 10.50 12.93 0.28
C VAL A 89 10.16 14.38 -0.04
N LEU A 90 9.10 14.92 0.51
CA LEU A 90 8.68 16.31 0.32
C LEU A 90 9.74 17.29 0.79
N LYS A 91 10.31 17.08 1.98
CA LYS A 91 11.36 17.93 2.55
C LYS A 91 12.62 17.96 1.66
N THR A 92 13.06 16.81 1.17
CA THR A 92 14.31 16.73 0.39
C THR A 92 14.13 17.20 -1.05
N THR A 93 12.97 17.00 -1.64
CA THR A 93 12.67 17.44 -3.01
C THR A 93 12.25 18.91 -3.09
N GLY A 94 11.71 19.48 -2.02
CA GLY A 94 11.07 20.78 -1.99
C GLY A 94 9.66 20.80 -2.58
N ALA A 95 9.12 19.64 -2.95
CA ALA A 95 7.77 19.51 -3.49
C ALA A 95 6.70 19.69 -2.40
N GLN A 96 5.52 20.17 -2.79
CA GLN A 96 4.37 20.31 -1.89
C GLN A 96 3.49 19.08 -1.88
N LYS A 97 3.51 18.29 -2.96
CA LYS A 97 2.69 17.09 -3.13
C LYS A 97 3.51 15.97 -3.77
N VAL A 98 3.04 14.73 -3.60
CA VAL A 98 3.56 13.52 -4.24
C VAL A 98 2.49 12.88 -5.11
N ASP A 99 2.92 12.12 -6.12
CA ASP A 99 2.10 11.13 -6.80
C ASP A 99 2.39 9.76 -6.19
N LEU A 100 1.35 8.97 -5.94
CA LEU A 100 1.44 7.63 -5.38
C LEU A 100 1.11 6.62 -6.47
N ILE A 101 1.93 5.60 -6.62
CA ILE A 101 1.63 4.43 -7.45
C ILE A 101 1.80 3.21 -6.57
N GLY A 102 0.76 2.41 -6.45
CA GLY A 102 0.82 1.24 -5.60
C GLY A 102 0.16 0.01 -6.20
N HIS A 103 0.61 -1.16 -5.75
CA HIS A 103 0.07 -2.45 -6.15
C HIS A 103 -0.76 -3.06 -5.02
N SER A 104 -1.93 -3.64 -5.33
CA SER A 104 -2.76 -4.37 -4.38
C SER A 104 -3.08 -3.53 -3.11
N GLN A 105 -2.68 -3.97 -1.91
CA GLN A 105 -2.76 -3.20 -0.66
C GLN A 105 -2.13 -1.81 -0.80
N GLY A 106 -0.94 -1.74 -1.43
CA GLY A 106 -0.20 -0.51 -1.66
C GLY A 106 -0.85 0.44 -2.67
N GLY A 107 -1.75 -0.05 -3.51
CA GLY A 107 -2.53 0.75 -4.46
C GLY A 107 -3.92 1.16 -3.96
N GLY A 108 -4.36 0.58 -2.85
CA GLY A 108 -5.70 0.75 -2.31
C GLY A 108 -5.75 1.16 -0.85
N PRO A 109 -5.99 0.21 0.07
CA PRO A 109 -6.30 0.53 1.46
C PRO A 109 -5.17 1.25 2.20
N LEU A 110 -3.90 0.94 1.95
CA LEU A 110 -2.78 1.57 2.63
C LEU A 110 -2.65 3.08 2.31
N PRO A 111 -2.51 3.50 1.03
CA PRO A 111 -2.42 4.93 0.74
C PRO A 111 -3.72 5.67 1.07
N ARG A 112 -4.87 5.04 1.00
CA ARG A 112 -6.14 5.65 1.39
C ARG A 112 -6.23 5.85 2.91
N ALA A 113 -5.71 4.93 3.72
CA ALA A 113 -5.58 5.14 5.16
C ALA A 113 -4.63 6.31 5.47
N TYR A 114 -3.50 6.43 4.77
CA TYR A 114 -2.62 7.60 4.86
C TYR A 114 -3.35 8.90 4.50
N ILE A 115 -4.10 8.92 3.40
CA ILE A 115 -4.87 10.09 2.96
C ILE A 115 -5.90 10.50 4.01
N LYS A 116 -6.65 9.54 4.56
CA LYS A 116 -7.77 9.79 5.47
C LYS A 116 -7.30 10.15 6.88
N TYR A 117 -6.29 9.45 7.42
CA TYR A 117 -5.98 9.50 8.85
C TYR A 117 -4.64 10.16 9.18
N TYR A 118 -3.71 10.27 8.23
CA TYR A 118 -2.34 10.70 8.49
C TYR A 118 -1.89 11.92 7.67
N GLY A 119 -2.84 12.77 7.29
CA GLY A 119 -2.56 14.07 6.67
C GLY A 119 -2.27 14.01 5.16
N GLY A 120 -2.43 12.85 4.52
CA GLY A 120 -2.18 12.67 3.10
C GLY A 120 -3.09 13.49 2.19
N ALA A 121 -4.30 13.86 2.66
CA ALA A 121 -5.25 14.67 1.86
C ALA A 121 -4.65 15.97 1.32
N LYS A 122 -3.72 16.58 2.04
CA LYS A 122 -3.04 17.82 1.63
C LYS A 122 -1.76 17.58 0.83
N LYS A 123 -1.20 16.36 0.89
CA LYS A 123 0.14 16.03 0.37
C LYS A 123 0.10 15.14 -0.87
N VAL A 124 -1.03 14.51 -1.19
CA VAL A 124 -1.18 13.68 -2.38
C VAL A 124 -1.81 14.49 -3.51
N HIS A 125 -1.23 14.38 -4.71
CA HIS A 125 -1.79 14.95 -5.93
C HIS A 125 -2.55 13.88 -6.71
N HIS A 126 -1.95 12.70 -6.91
CA HIS A 126 -2.53 11.61 -7.68
C HIS A 126 -2.27 10.26 -7.00
N LEU A 127 -3.26 9.40 -6.93
CA LEU A 127 -3.14 8.00 -6.51
C LEU A 127 -3.47 7.08 -7.68
N VAL A 128 -2.48 6.32 -8.14
CA VAL A 128 -2.62 5.27 -9.16
C VAL A 128 -2.59 3.92 -8.45
N GLY A 129 -3.72 3.21 -8.46
CA GLY A 129 -3.84 1.86 -7.92
C GLY A 129 -3.78 0.81 -9.03
N LEU A 130 -2.78 -0.06 -8.95
CA LEU A 130 -2.67 -1.26 -9.78
C LEU A 130 -3.33 -2.42 -9.04
N VAL A 131 -4.44 -2.93 -9.57
CA VAL A 131 -5.28 -3.96 -8.94
C VAL A 131 -5.49 -3.74 -7.43
N PRO A 132 -6.00 -2.55 -7.03
CA PRO A 132 -6.08 -2.16 -5.62
C PRO A 132 -7.19 -2.92 -4.89
N SER A 133 -6.90 -3.44 -3.69
CA SER A 133 -7.87 -4.13 -2.84
C SER A 133 -8.83 -3.15 -2.11
N ASN A 134 -9.42 -2.20 -2.84
CA ASN A 134 -10.26 -1.14 -2.26
C ASN A 134 -11.52 -1.65 -1.55
N LYS A 135 -12.10 -2.74 -2.04
CA LYS A 135 -13.26 -3.41 -1.45
C LYS A 135 -12.87 -4.67 -0.69
N GLY A 136 -11.56 -4.87 -0.50
CA GLY A 136 -11.01 -6.06 0.13
C GLY A 136 -10.84 -7.22 -0.84
N THR A 137 -10.64 -8.39 -0.25
CA THR A 137 -10.50 -9.64 -0.98
C THR A 137 -11.35 -10.72 -0.31
N SER A 138 -11.91 -11.59 -1.13
CA SER A 138 -12.66 -12.74 -0.63
C SER A 138 -11.74 -13.86 -0.11
N MET A 139 -10.44 -13.82 -0.43
CA MET A 139 -9.50 -14.90 -0.16
C MET A 139 -10.10 -16.28 -0.51
N LEU A 140 -10.71 -16.39 -1.70
CA LEU A 140 -11.38 -17.59 -2.20
C LEU A 140 -12.59 -18.04 -1.34
N GLY A 141 -13.28 -17.11 -0.71
CA GLY A 141 -14.47 -17.37 0.12
C GLY A 141 -14.19 -17.56 1.61
N LEU A 142 -12.92 -17.49 2.02
CA LEU A 142 -12.53 -17.58 3.43
C LEU A 142 -13.15 -16.48 4.28
N GLU A 143 -13.39 -15.29 3.70
CA GLU A 143 -14.03 -14.16 4.38
C GLU A 143 -15.42 -14.48 4.90
N LYS A 144 -16.23 -15.25 4.16
CA LYS A 144 -17.57 -15.65 4.57
C LYS A 144 -17.53 -16.52 5.81
N PHE A 145 -16.55 -17.41 5.87
CA PHE A 145 -16.36 -18.30 7.00
C PHE A 145 -15.84 -17.54 8.22
N LEU A 146 -14.84 -16.69 8.05
CA LEU A 146 -14.25 -15.91 9.14
C LEU A 146 -15.20 -14.83 9.67
N ASN A 147 -15.94 -14.16 8.79
CA ASN A 147 -16.85 -13.06 9.15
C ASN A 147 -18.24 -13.52 9.60
N ALA A 148 -18.52 -14.85 9.63
CA ALA A 148 -19.77 -15.36 10.16
C ALA A 148 -19.97 -14.88 11.61
N SER A 149 -21.11 -14.26 11.88
CA SER A 149 -21.43 -13.67 13.18
C SER A 149 -21.28 -14.69 14.31
N GLY A 150 -20.48 -14.34 15.34
CA GLY A 150 -20.24 -15.22 16.48
C GLY A 150 -19.24 -16.36 16.23
N ASN A 151 -18.57 -16.40 15.08
CA ASN A 151 -17.58 -17.45 14.82
C ASN A 151 -16.29 -17.19 15.66
N PRO A 152 -15.97 -18.07 16.63
CA PRO A 152 -14.78 -17.91 17.48
C PRO A 152 -13.46 -17.99 16.68
N LEU A 153 -13.48 -18.61 15.50
CA LEU A 153 -12.31 -18.72 14.63
C LEU A 153 -11.86 -17.34 14.10
N ASN A 154 -12.78 -16.36 13.98
CA ASN A 154 -12.38 -15.00 13.65
C ASN A 154 -11.47 -14.40 14.73
N THR A 155 -11.81 -14.55 15.99
CA THR A 155 -10.99 -14.07 17.11
C THR A 155 -9.62 -14.73 17.10
N ILE A 156 -9.58 -16.05 16.91
CA ILE A 156 -8.33 -16.82 16.83
C ILE A 156 -7.50 -16.35 15.61
N PHE A 157 -8.11 -16.24 14.44
CA PHE A 157 -7.44 -15.77 13.23
C PHE A 157 -6.83 -14.38 13.42
N ASN A 158 -7.59 -13.44 13.98
CA ASN A 158 -7.09 -12.09 14.27
C ASN A 158 -5.94 -12.12 15.28
N ALA A 159 -6.03 -12.90 16.34
CA ALA A 159 -4.98 -13.02 17.35
C ALA A 159 -3.69 -13.62 16.76
N VAL A 160 -3.79 -14.69 15.96
CA VAL A 160 -2.66 -15.30 15.25
C VAL A 160 -2.06 -14.33 14.24
N ALA A 161 -2.89 -13.63 13.47
CA ALA A 161 -2.42 -12.65 12.51
C ALA A 161 -1.67 -11.48 13.19
N GLN A 162 -2.17 -11.00 14.32
CA GLN A 162 -1.49 -9.99 15.13
C GLN A 162 -0.15 -10.48 15.68
N PHE A 163 -0.14 -11.68 16.26
CA PHE A 163 1.07 -12.28 16.82
C PHE A 163 2.18 -12.47 15.78
N HIS A 164 1.82 -12.84 14.56
CA HIS A 164 2.77 -13.05 13.46
C HIS A 164 3.00 -11.81 12.58
N ASN A 165 2.58 -10.63 13.03
CA ASN A 165 2.71 -9.38 12.27
C ASN A 165 2.01 -9.42 10.88
N LEU A 166 0.91 -10.17 10.78
CA LEU A 166 0.09 -10.33 9.58
C LEU A 166 -1.20 -9.49 9.66
N GLY A 167 -1.20 -8.41 10.43
CA GLY A 167 -2.39 -7.62 10.75
C GLY A 167 -3.13 -7.05 9.54
N SER A 168 -2.47 -6.89 8.39
CA SER A 168 -3.15 -6.43 7.17
C SER A 168 -4.05 -7.50 6.53
N LEU A 169 -3.82 -8.79 6.79
CA LEU A 169 -4.64 -9.84 6.18
C LEU A 169 -6.10 -9.76 6.63
N PRO A 170 -6.42 -9.78 7.94
CA PRO A 170 -7.80 -9.59 8.38
C PRO A 170 -8.37 -8.21 8.01
N GLN A 171 -7.54 -7.16 7.97
CA GLN A 171 -7.97 -5.84 7.57
C GLN A 171 -8.39 -5.75 6.10
N GLN A 172 -7.83 -6.57 5.23
CA GLN A 172 -8.16 -6.62 3.80
C GLN A 172 -9.28 -7.61 3.47
N LEU A 173 -9.84 -8.35 4.43
CA LEU A 173 -11.04 -9.14 4.16
C LEU A 173 -12.21 -8.24 3.82
N GLN A 174 -13.05 -8.67 2.87
CA GLN A 174 -14.33 -8.00 2.58
C GLN A 174 -15.12 -7.82 3.87
N ASP A 175 -15.80 -6.69 3.98
CA ASP A 175 -16.63 -6.34 5.14
C ASP A 175 -15.90 -6.32 6.49
N SER A 176 -14.56 -6.28 6.48
CA SER A 176 -13.79 -6.03 7.69
C SER A 176 -14.15 -4.66 8.29
N THR A 177 -14.06 -4.55 9.61
CA THR A 177 -14.29 -3.26 10.29
C THR A 177 -13.40 -2.16 9.72
N PHE A 178 -12.12 -2.47 9.47
CA PHE A 178 -11.18 -1.54 8.85
C PHE A 178 -11.68 -1.00 7.50
N LEU A 179 -12.12 -1.88 6.58
CA LEU A 179 -12.58 -1.44 5.26
C LEU A 179 -13.92 -0.69 5.33
N ARG A 180 -14.82 -1.09 6.22
CA ARG A 180 -16.06 -0.32 6.44
C ARG A 180 -15.76 1.09 6.91
N GLU A 181 -14.88 1.26 7.88
CA GLU A 181 -14.46 2.57 8.38
C GLU A 181 -13.71 3.39 7.33
N LEU A 182 -12.78 2.76 6.59
CA LEU A 182 -12.04 3.42 5.53
C LEU A 182 -12.94 3.92 4.41
N ASN A 183 -14.00 3.18 4.07
CA ASN A 183 -14.91 3.44 2.97
C ASN A 183 -16.16 4.25 3.37
N ALA A 184 -16.38 4.52 4.67
CA ALA A 184 -17.60 5.14 5.19
C ALA A 184 -17.94 6.47 4.52
N ASP A 185 -16.93 7.32 4.24
CA ASP A 185 -17.09 8.63 3.62
C ASP A 185 -16.83 8.61 2.09
N GLY A 186 -16.87 7.41 1.49
CA GLY A 186 -16.53 7.20 0.09
C GLY A 186 -15.07 6.79 -0.12
N MET A 187 -14.71 6.52 -1.37
CA MET A 187 -13.39 5.98 -1.73
C MET A 187 -12.41 7.05 -2.19
N THR A 188 -12.86 8.27 -2.39
CA THR A 188 -12.08 9.40 -2.92
C THR A 188 -12.18 10.61 -2.02
N VAL A 189 -11.15 11.43 -2.05
CA VAL A 189 -11.09 12.71 -1.34
C VAL A 189 -10.98 13.83 -2.36
N PRO A 190 -11.77 14.92 -2.25
CA PRO A 190 -11.69 16.06 -3.16
C PRO A 190 -10.26 16.64 -3.24
N GLY A 191 -9.86 17.04 -4.45
CA GLY A 191 -8.53 17.62 -4.71
C GLY A 191 -7.41 16.60 -4.94
N ILE A 192 -7.72 15.30 -4.93
CA ILE A 192 -6.82 14.21 -5.32
C ILE A 192 -7.38 13.54 -6.57
N THR A 193 -6.54 13.32 -7.56
CA THR A 193 -6.88 12.50 -8.74
C THR A 193 -6.68 11.03 -8.42
N TYR A 194 -7.58 10.18 -8.92
CA TYR A 194 -7.50 8.73 -8.74
C TYR A 194 -7.53 8.02 -10.08
N THR A 195 -6.63 7.06 -10.26
CA THR A 195 -6.63 6.14 -11.41
C THR A 195 -6.57 4.72 -10.87
N VAL A 196 -7.47 3.87 -11.35
CA VAL A 196 -7.48 2.44 -11.03
C VAL A 196 -7.27 1.65 -12.31
N ILE A 197 -6.26 0.77 -12.28
CA ILE A 197 -6.00 -0.19 -13.34
C ILE A 197 -6.24 -1.58 -12.75
N ALA A 198 -7.28 -2.25 -13.23
CA ALA A 198 -7.71 -3.56 -12.74
C ALA A 198 -8.00 -4.51 -13.90
N THR A 199 -8.11 -5.78 -13.59
CA THR A 199 -8.51 -6.82 -14.56
C THR A 199 -9.62 -7.68 -13.99
N ARG A 200 -10.60 -8.04 -14.83
CA ARG A 200 -11.68 -8.96 -14.45
C ARG A 200 -11.21 -10.42 -14.28
N PHE A 201 -9.98 -10.70 -14.62
CA PHE A 201 -9.35 -12.02 -14.47
C PHE A 201 -8.53 -12.14 -13.17
N ASP A 202 -8.59 -11.14 -12.30
CA ASP A 202 -7.92 -11.21 -11.01
C ASP A 202 -8.62 -12.23 -10.11
N ASN A 203 -7.84 -13.19 -9.60
CA ASN A 203 -8.33 -14.22 -8.67
C ASN A 203 -7.91 -13.98 -7.20
N ARG A 204 -7.20 -12.89 -6.94
CA ARG A 204 -6.75 -12.51 -5.59
C ARG A 204 -7.52 -11.32 -5.06
N VAL A 205 -7.68 -10.30 -5.87
CA VAL A 205 -8.45 -9.10 -5.52
C VAL A 205 -9.82 -9.21 -6.19
N PHE A 206 -10.79 -9.72 -5.44
CA PHE A 206 -12.18 -9.85 -5.89
C PHE A 206 -13.09 -9.34 -4.77
N PRO A 207 -14.06 -8.46 -5.07
CA PRO A 207 -14.39 -7.85 -6.36
C PRO A 207 -13.35 -6.78 -6.79
N TRP A 208 -13.10 -6.73 -8.09
CA TRP A 208 -12.25 -5.72 -8.70
C TRP A 208 -12.91 -4.37 -8.92
#